data_7e39cc0d773b267b6733de099b33209e
#
_entry.id   7e39cc0d773b267b6733de099b33209e
#
_cell.length_a   1.000
_cell.length_b   1.000
_cell.length_c   1.000
_cell.angle_alpha   90.00
_cell.angle_beta   90.00
_cell.angle_gamma   90.00
#
_symmetry.space_group_name_H-M   'P 1'
#
loop_
_entity.id
_entity.type
_entity.pdbx_description
1 polymer ?
#
loop_
_entity_poly.entity_id
_entity_poly.type
_entity_poly.pdbx_seq_one_letter_code
_entity_poly.pdbx_strand_id
1 'polypeptide(L)'
;MSEAARPLRVAVIGAGPAGIYTADILTKSEEVRTGAVEVAIDIFDRYPAPFGLIRYGVAPDHPRIKGIITALHKVLDRGDIRFFGNVEYGKDLTLADLREHYDAIIFATGAIHDAALNIEGIDLDGSYGAADFVSWYDGHPDYPRTWPLEAEQVAVLGNGNVALDVSRILSKHADDLLVTEIPDNVYQGLKASPVTDVHVFGRRGPAQMKFTPLELRELAHSRDVDIVLYEEDFQFDEASEEAMEKNAQTKVMMKTLRGWLEDQKNNEQTASRRLHLHFLQSPHEILGEDGKVVGLRMERNKLDGKGGIIGTGEYVDYPVQAVYRAIGYFGSELPEVGYDSKRGVVTNVEGRVVDENGEVVPGLYATGWIKRGPVGLIGSTKSDALETITHLLEDRENLYTAPEPDAETFSAYLDSKGIKYTTWEGWHRLDDHEKALGAASKDAAGEPRARVKVVDRDEMINISRSE
;
A
#
# COMPACT_ATOMS: atom_id res chain seq x y z
N MET A 1 16.34 -47.97 -9.30
CA MET A 1 16.77 -46.70 -8.70
C MET A 1 15.69 -45.72 -9.07
N SER A 2 14.86 -45.24 -8.13
CA SER A 2 13.91 -44.18 -8.45
C SER A 2 14.74 -42.96 -8.83
N GLU A 3 14.47 -42.34 -9.98
CA GLU A 3 14.98 -41.01 -10.28
C GLU A 3 14.67 -40.12 -9.06
N ALA A 4 15.69 -39.46 -8.53
CA ALA A 4 15.47 -38.48 -7.47
C ALA A 4 14.49 -37.46 -8.04
N ALA A 5 13.35 -37.31 -7.37
CA ALA A 5 12.34 -36.32 -7.80
C ALA A 5 13.00 -34.93 -7.79
N ARG A 6 12.95 -34.24 -8.94
CA ARG A 6 13.47 -32.88 -9.04
C ARG A 6 12.72 -31.93 -8.11
N PRO A 7 13.33 -30.82 -7.69
CA PRO A 7 12.64 -29.80 -6.93
C PRO A 7 11.41 -29.24 -7.66
N LEU A 8 10.34 -29.03 -6.93
CA LEU A 8 9.16 -28.28 -7.39
C LEU A 8 9.57 -26.83 -7.63
N ARG A 9 9.42 -26.36 -8.84
CA ARG A 9 9.76 -24.97 -9.22
C ARG A 9 8.57 -24.06 -9.00
N VAL A 10 8.75 -23.03 -8.18
CA VAL A 10 7.68 -22.09 -7.83
C VAL A 10 8.11 -20.67 -8.15
N ALA A 11 7.32 -19.97 -8.96
CA ALA A 11 7.43 -18.53 -9.20
C ALA A 11 6.45 -17.78 -8.30
N VAL A 12 6.94 -16.74 -7.62
CA VAL A 12 6.11 -15.80 -6.86
C VAL A 12 6.19 -14.43 -7.52
N ILE A 13 5.08 -13.91 -7.99
CA ILE A 13 5.02 -12.62 -8.70
C ILE A 13 4.59 -11.53 -7.73
N GLY A 14 5.55 -10.75 -7.28
CA GLY A 14 5.44 -9.70 -6.27
C GLY A 14 6.28 -9.99 -5.03
N ALA A 15 7.30 -9.15 -4.78
CA ALA A 15 8.20 -9.24 -3.62
C ALA A 15 7.76 -8.33 -2.46
N GLY A 16 6.46 -8.10 -2.33
CA GLY A 16 5.88 -7.49 -1.13
C GLY A 16 5.76 -8.51 0.02
N PRO A 17 5.20 -8.09 1.18
CA PRO A 17 5.03 -8.99 2.34
C PRO A 17 4.29 -10.28 2.01
N ALA A 18 3.25 -10.23 1.16
CA ALA A 18 2.48 -11.41 0.78
C ALA A 18 3.36 -12.44 0.04
N GLY A 19 4.14 -12.02 -0.94
CA GLY A 19 5.02 -12.91 -1.71
C GLY A 19 6.13 -13.50 -0.86
N ILE A 20 6.81 -12.66 -0.04
CA ILE A 20 7.91 -13.13 0.81
C ILE A 20 7.42 -14.09 1.89
N TYR A 21 6.27 -13.79 2.55
CA TYR A 21 5.69 -14.73 3.52
C TYR A 21 5.21 -16.03 2.89
N THR A 22 4.69 -15.98 1.67
CA THR A 22 4.27 -17.18 0.93
C THR A 22 5.46 -18.09 0.66
N ALA A 23 6.57 -17.55 0.19
CA ALA A 23 7.81 -18.29 0.01
C ALA A 23 8.37 -18.84 1.34
N ASP A 24 8.37 -18.02 2.41
CA ASP A 24 8.81 -18.43 3.75
C ASP A 24 7.96 -19.59 4.32
N ILE A 25 6.64 -19.53 4.15
CA ILE A 25 5.73 -20.58 4.62
C ILE A 25 5.94 -21.87 3.82
N LEU A 26 6.12 -21.78 2.51
CA LEU A 26 6.38 -22.95 1.69
C LEU A 26 7.69 -23.65 2.07
N THR A 27 8.79 -22.89 2.25
CA THR A 27 10.08 -23.47 2.67
C THR A 27 10.05 -24.08 4.07
N LYS A 28 9.12 -23.67 4.92
CA LYS A 28 8.93 -24.14 6.29
C LYS A 28 7.80 -25.17 6.45
N SER A 29 7.12 -25.53 5.37
CA SER A 29 6.05 -26.53 5.42
C SER A 29 6.57 -27.88 5.90
N GLU A 30 5.69 -28.71 6.43
CA GLU A 30 6.07 -30.03 6.93
C GLU A 30 6.65 -30.92 5.82
N GLU A 31 6.06 -30.87 4.63
CA GLU A 31 6.47 -31.61 3.44
C GLU A 31 7.90 -31.27 3.02
N VAL A 32 8.28 -29.99 3.05
CA VAL A 32 9.64 -29.55 2.73
C VAL A 32 10.61 -29.90 3.85
N ARG A 33 10.26 -29.65 5.11
CA ARG A 33 11.13 -29.94 6.26
C ARG A 33 11.43 -31.42 6.42
N THR A 34 10.48 -32.29 6.06
CA THR A 34 10.67 -33.75 6.13
C THR A 34 11.36 -34.32 4.90
N GLY A 35 11.57 -33.52 3.87
CA GLY A 35 12.13 -33.95 2.59
C GLY A 35 11.15 -34.73 1.72
N ALA A 36 9.84 -34.68 2.02
CA ALA A 36 8.80 -35.26 1.18
C ALA A 36 8.64 -34.49 -0.14
N VAL A 37 8.95 -33.21 -0.13
CA VAL A 37 8.99 -32.32 -1.31
C VAL A 37 10.24 -31.45 -1.22
N GLU A 38 10.99 -31.36 -2.30
CA GLU A 38 12.01 -30.32 -2.48
C GLU A 38 11.40 -29.15 -3.26
N VAL A 39 11.76 -27.92 -2.92
CA VAL A 39 11.26 -26.72 -3.60
C VAL A 39 12.42 -25.81 -4.01
N ALA A 40 12.27 -25.13 -5.14
CA ALA A 40 13.15 -24.07 -5.58
C ALA A 40 12.28 -22.87 -5.99
N ILE A 41 12.41 -21.75 -5.25
CA ILE A 41 11.52 -20.62 -5.31
C ILE A 41 12.24 -19.40 -5.86
N ASP A 42 11.62 -18.76 -6.85
CA ASP A 42 12.03 -17.47 -7.39
C ASP A 42 10.93 -16.45 -7.13
N ILE A 43 11.30 -15.31 -6.53
CA ILE A 43 10.40 -14.19 -6.33
C ILE A 43 10.76 -13.08 -7.32
N PHE A 44 9.75 -12.57 -8.01
CA PHE A 44 9.86 -11.50 -8.99
C PHE A 44 9.24 -10.22 -8.46
N ASP A 45 9.83 -9.09 -8.78
CA ASP A 45 9.20 -7.79 -8.60
C ASP A 45 9.45 -6.90 -9.82
N ARG A 46 8.44 -6.13 -10.21
CA ARG A 46 8.56 -5.17 -11.30
C ARG A 46 9.45 -3.97 -10.94
N TYR A 47 9.74 -3.79 -9.66
CA TYR A 47 10.65 -2.75 -9.17
C TYR A 47 12.04 -3.32 -8.88
N PRO A 48 13.08 -2.48 -9.01
CA PRO A 48 14.44 -2.92 -8.68
C PRO A 48 14.62 -3.28 -7.20
N ALA A 49 13.81 -2.70 -6.31
CA ALA A 49 13.83 -2.93 -4.88
C ALA A 49 12.64 -3.80 -4.44
N PRO A 50 12.82 -4.73 -3.48
CA PRO A 50 11.74 -5.52 -2.90
C PRO A 50 10.89 -4.73 -1.89
N PHE A 51 9.98 -5.44 -1.22
CA PHE A 51 9.12 -5.05 -0.10
C PHE A 51 7.82 -4.34 -0.47
N GLY A 52 7.53 -4.12 -1.76
CA GLY A 52 6.25 -3.62 -2.24
C GLY A 52 5.76 -2.38 -1.46
N LEU A 53 4.53 -2.41 -0.97
CA LEU A 53 3.94 -1.29 -0.25
C LEU A 53 4.57 -0.98 1.12
N ILE A 54 5.38 -1.85 1.70
CA ILE A 54 6.15 -1.46 2.91
C ILE A 54 7.18 -0.39 2.53
N ARG A 55 7.76 -0.51 1.35
CA ARG A 55 8.68 0.50 0.82
C ARG A 55 7.96 1.69 0.18
N TYR A 56 6.87 1.44 -0.57
CA TYR A 56 6.24 2.41 -1.47
C TYR A 56 4.77 2.75 -1.15
N GLY A 57 4.31 2.43 0.05
CA GLY A 57 2.91 2.65 0.42
C GLY A 57 2.64 2.88 1.90
N VAL A 58 3.58 2.56 2.77
CA VAL A 58 3.52 2.91 4.20
C VAL A 58 4.16 4.27 4.39
N ALA A 59 3.45 5.19 5.04
CA ALA A 59 3.97 6.53 5.30
C ALA A 59 5.35 6.50 5.97
N PRO A 60 6.28 7.38 5.57
CA PRO A 60 7.68 7.34 6.02
C PRO A 60 7.82 7.56 7.53
N ASP A 61 6.86 8.21 8.16
CA ASP A 61 6.82 8.48 9.60
C ASP A 61 6.14 7.38 10.42
N HIS A 62 6.01 6.16 9.87
CA HIS A 62 5.57 4.93 10.57
C HIS A 62 6.72 3.93 10.78
N PRO A 63 7.72 4.24 11.62
CA PRO A 63 8.92 3.41 11.76
C PRO A 63 8.59 1.99 12.24
N ARG A 64 7.54 1.81 13.04
CA ARG A 64 7.12 0.49 13.53
C ARG A 64 6.62 -0.42 12.42
N ILE A 65 5.83 0.10 11.48
CA ILE A 65 5.31 -0.70 10.36
C ILE A 65 6.43 -0.95 9.35
N LYS A 66 7.23 0.07 9.04
CA LYS A 66 8.41 -0.09 8.18
C LYS A 66 9.45 -1.06 8.77
N GLY A 67 9.54 -1.19 10.08
CA GLY A 67 10.41 -2.16 10.77
C GLY A 67 10.13 -3.63 10.44
N ILE A 68 8.98 -3.96 9.83
CA ILE A 68 8.68 -5.30 9.30
C ILE A 68 9.68 -5.70 8.20
N ILE A 69 10.26 -4.76 7.48
CA ILE A 69 11.35 -5.02 6.52
C ILE A 69 12.44 -5.88 7.14
N THR A 70 12.80 -5.67 8.41
CA THR A 70 13.81 -6.47 9.10
C THR A 70 13.45 -7.96 9.14
N ALA A 71 12.18 -8.30 9.33
CA ALA A 71 11.74 -9.69 9.31
C ALA A 71 11.74 -10.27 7.88
N LEU A 72 11.37 -9.47 6.89
CA LEU A 72 11.39 -9.87 5.47
C LEU A 72 12.83 -10.05 4.96
N HIS A 73 13.76 -9.19 5.36
CA HIS A 73 15.19 -9.36 5.11
C HIS A 73 15.71 -10.72 5.58
N LYS A 74 15.40 -11.10 6.83
CA LYS A 74 15.82 -12.39 7.40
C LYS A 74 15.32 -13.60 6.59
N VAL A 75 14.17 -13.48 5.94
CA VAL A 75 13.66 -14.53 5.06
C VAL A 75 14.55 -14.67 3.83
N LEU A 76 14.85 -13.58 3.15
CA LEU A 76 15.64 -13.60 1.92
C LEU A 76 17.15 -13.80 2.17
N ASP A 77 17.66 -13.38 3.34
CA ASP A 77 19.06 -13.60 3.76
C ASP A 77 19.42 -15.09 3.93
N ARG A 78 18.42 -16.00 4.03
CA ARG A 78 18.69 -17.43 4.10
C ARG A 78 19.32 -18.01 2.82
N GLY A 79 19.08 -17.38 1.68
CA GLY A 79 19.63 -17.78 0.41
C GLY A 79 18.92 -18.97 -0.26
N ASP A 80 17.81 -19.45 0.32
CA ASP A 80 16.98 -20.55 -0.23
C ASP A 80 15.86 -20.05 -1.15
N ILE A 81 15.72 -18.73 -1.31
CA ILE A 81 14.78 -18.04 -2.16
C ILE A 81 15.56 -17.03 -3.02
N ARG A 82 15.45 -17.14 -4.35
CA ARG A 82 16.10 -16.17 -5.24
C ARG A 82 15.18 -14.98 -5.48
N PHE A 83 15.74 -13.79 -5.55
CA PHE A 83 15.02 -12.56 -5.88
C PHE A 83 15.45 -12.03 -7.24
N PHE A 84 14.47 -11.68 -8.06
CA PHE A 84 14.62 -11.04 -9.37
C PHE A 84 13.79 -9.75 -9.38
N GLY A 85 14.41 -8.62 -9.08
CA GLY A 85 13.81 -7.30 -9.21
C GLY A 85 13.94 -6.75 -10.63
N ASN A 86 13.13 -5.73 -10.95
CA ASN A 86 13.03 -5.14 -12.28
C ASN A 86 12.62 -6.15 -13.37
N VAL A 87 11.72 -7.08 -13.02
CA VAL A 87 11.12 -8.05 -13.92
C VAL A 87 9.59 -7.97 -13.79
N GLU A 88 8.92 -7.53 -14.85
CA GLU A 88 7.48 -7.28 -14.85
C GLU A 88 6.72 -8.38 -15.59
N TYR A 89 5.80 -9.06 -14.88
CA TYR A 89 4.86 -9.98 -15.50
C TYR A 89 3.91 -9.24 -16.45
N GLY A 90 3.69 -9.82 -17.61
CA GLY A 90 2.89 -9.23 -18.68
C GLY A 90 3.64 -8.27 -19.60
N LYS A 91 4.88 -7.90 -19.26
CA LYS A 91 5.75 -7.06 -20.08
C LYS A 91 7.06 -7.79 -20.43
N ASP A 92 7.82 -8.17 -19.41
CA ASP A 92 9.11 -8.85 -19.58
C ASP A 92 8.93 -10.36 -19.67
N LEU A 93 7.97 -10.92 -18.92
CA LEU A 93 7.62 -12.34 -18.89
C LEU A 93 6.12 -12.53 -19.11
N THR A 94 5.76 -13.46 -19.98
CA THR A 94 4.38 -13.94 -20.19
C THR A 94 4.06 -15.15 -19.30
N LEU A 95 2.80 -15.55 -19.24
CA LEU A 95 2.39 -16.78 -18.58
C LEU A 95 3.06 -18.02 -19.23
N ALA A 96 3.20 -18.01 -20.56
CA ALA A 96 3.87 -19.07 -21.30
C ALA A 96 5.36 -19.18 -20.91
N ASP A 97 6.07 -18.05 -20.82
CA ASP A 97 7.47 -18.01 -20.36
C ASP A 97 7.61 -18.61 -18.95
N LEU A 98 6.70 -18.26 -18.05
CA LEU A 98 6.74 -18.79 -16.68
C LEU A 98 6.42 -20.30 -16.64
N ARG A 99 5.45 -20.78 -17.42
CA ARG A 99 5.12 -22.20 -17.49
C ARG A 99 6.22 -23.08 -18.08
N GLU A 100 7.09 -22.51 -18.90
CA GLU A 100 8.26 -23.24 -19.40
C GLU A 100 9.21 -23.64 -18.26
N HIS A 101 9.30 -22.81 -17.20
CA HIS A 101 10.29 -22.94 -16.14
C HIS A 101 9.74 -23.29 -14.76
N TYR A 102 8.42 -23.16 -14.53
CA TYR A 102 7.81 -23.30 -13.20
C TYR A 102 6.59 -24.23 -13.23
N ASP A 103 6.48 -25.04 -12.21
CA ASP A 103 5.35 -25.95 -11.98
C ASP A 103 4.16 -25.23 -11.34
N ALA A 104 4.44 -24.21 -10.54
CA ALA A 104 3.43 -23.36 -9.91
C ALA A 104 3.82 -21.88 -9.97
N ILE A 105 2.83 -21.03 -10.16
CA ILE A 105 2.95 -19.57 -10.23
C ILE A 105 1.97 -18.97 -9.22
N ILE A 106 2.47 -18.13 -8.30
CA ILE A 106 1.68 -17.50 -7.25
C ILE A 106 1.69 -15.99 -7.46
N PHE A 107 0.56 -15.41 -7.74
CA PHE A 107 0.41 -13.96 -7.88
C PHE A 107 0.25 -13.30 -6.50
N ALA A 108 1.16 -12.38 -6.16
CA ALA A 108 1.23 -11.63 -4.92
C ALA A 108 1.42 -10.12 -5.18
N THR A 109 0.82 -9.63 -6.27
CA THR A 109 1.06 -8.29 -6.84
C THR A 109 0.43 -7.13 -6.04
N GLY A 110 -0.38 -7.45 -5.02
CA GLY A 110 -0.99 -6.46 -4.15
C GLY A 110 -2.14 -5.69 -4.80
N ALA A 111 -2.37 -4.46 -4.32
CA ALA A 111 -3.35 -3.51 -4.83
C ALA A 111 -2.73 -2.11 -4.79
N ILE A 112 -2.64 -1.44 -5.93
CA ILE A 112 -1.84 -0.22 -6.12
C ILE A 112 -2.60 0.91 -6.81
N HIS A 113 -3.82 0.67 -7.27
CA HIS A 113 -4.66 1.67 -7.92
C HIS A 113 -5.75 2.17 -7.00
N ASP A 114 -6.09 3.45 -7.11
CA ASP A 114 -7.21 4.01 -6.37
C ASP A 114 -8.54 3.48 -6.88
N ALA A 115 -9.45 3.22 -5.95
CA ALA A 115 -10.83 2.93 -6.29
C ALA A 115 -11.48 4.12 -6.99
N ALA A 116 -12.29 3.84 -8.02
CA ALA A 116 -12.97 4.87 -8.79
C ALA A 116 -14.01 5.61 -7.94
N LEU A 117 -14.08 6.92 -8.12
CA LEU A 117 -15.14 7.79 -7.60
C LEU A 117 -15.80 8.49 -8.78
N ASN A 118 -17.10 8.28 -8.96
CA ASN A 118 -17.83 8.87 -10.09
C ASN A 118 -18.64 10.08 -9.60
N ILE A 119 -18.00 11.25 -9.61
CA ILE A 119 -18.62 12.56 -9.31
C ILE A 119 -18.18 13.58 -10.36
N GLU A 120 -18.95 14.63 -10.55
CA GLU A 120 -18.58 15.72 -11.43
C GLU A 120 -17.30 16.40 -10.97
N GLY A 121 -16.44 16.80 -11.91
CA GLY A 121 -15.16 17.47 -11.64
C GLY A 121 -14.02 16.55 -11.23
N ILE A 122 -14.20 15.21 -11.26
CA ILE A 122 -13.20 14.24 -10.81
C ILE A 122 -11.88 14.32 -11.60
N ASP A 123 -11.92 14.76 -12.85
CA ASP A 123 -10.77 14.84 -13.75
C ASP A 123 -10.13 16.25 -13.82
N LEU A 124 -10.54 17.17 -12.95
CA LEU A 124 -9.94 18.50 -12.87
C LEU A 124 -8.50 18.46 -12.37
N ASP A 125 -7.68 19.39 -12.85
CA ASP A 125 -6.33 19.62 -12.31
C ASP A 125 -6.42 19.98 -10.83
N GLY A 126 -5.75 19.23 -9.97
CA GLY A 126 -5.87 19.32 -8.50
C GLY A 126 -6.71 18.19 -7.89
N SER A 127 -7.30 17.30 -8.72
CA SER A 127 -8.00 16.10 -8.27
C SER A 127 -7.08 14.88 -8.44
N TYR A 128 -6.64 14.30 -7.33
CA TYR A 128 -5.62 13.25 -7.29
C TYR A 128 -6.12 11.97 -6.63
N GLY A 129 -5.56 10.83 -7.02
CA GLY A 129 -5.61 9.59 -6.26
C GLY A 129 -4.65 9.62 -5.08
N ALA A 130 -5.05 9.04 -3.95
CA ALA A 130 -4.17 8.90 -2.79
C ALA A 130 -2.99 7.97 -3.07
N ALA A 131 -3.21 6.89 -3.86
CA ALA A 131 -2.14 5.96 -4.24
C ALA A 131 -0.99 6.66 -4.98
N ASP A 132 -1.30 7.60 -5.86
CA ASP A 132 -0.31 8.35 -6.63
C ASP A 132 0.51 9.28 -5.71
N PHE A 133 -0.15 9.99 -4.81
CA PHE A 133 0.53 10.86 -3.84
C PHE A 133 1.38 10.06 -2.85
N VAL A 134 0.86 8.93 -2.36
CA VAL A 134 1.62 8.01 -1.49
C VAL A 134 2.86 7.49 -2.21
N SER A 135 2.72 7.07 -3.46
CA SER A 135 3.84 6.62 -4.28
C SER A 135 4.88 7.72 -4.46
N TRP A 136 4.45 8.97 -4.69
CA TRP A 136 5.34 10.10 -4.81
C TRP A 136 6.13 10.34 -3.52
N TYR A 137 5.49 10.46 -2.36
CA TYR A 137 6.22 10.77 -1.13
C TYR A 137 7.08 9.60 -0.63
N ASP A 138 6.76 8.39 -1.01
CA ASP A 138 7.58 7.20 -0.72
C ASP A 138 8.71 6.99 -1.75
N GLY A 139 8.88 7.88 -2.72
CA GLY A 139 9.97 7.82 -3.70
C GLY A 139 9.85 6.67 -4.69
N HIS A 140 8.64 6.41 -5.16
CA HIS A 140 8.37 5.37 -6.14
C HIS A 140 8.98 5.73 -7.52
N PRO A 141 9.70 4.81 -8.19
CA PRO A 141 10.45 5.13 -9.42
C PRO A 141 9.59 5.49 -10.63
N ASP A 142 8.33 5.05 -10.67
CA ASP A 142 7.43 5.27 -11.82
C ASP A 142 6.61 6.57 -11.73
N TYR A 143 6.81 7.35 -10.65
CA TYR A 143 6.08 8.60 -10.46
C TYR A 143 6.96 9.82 -10.72
N PRO A 144 6.36 10.98 -11.11
CA PRO A 144 7.11 12.21 -11.33
C PRO A 144 7.95 12.63 -10.12
N ARG A 145 9.08 13.30 -10.33
CA ARG A 145 9.92 13.81 -9.24
C ARG A 145 9.29 14.96 -8.48
N THR A 146 8.39 15.70 -9.12
CA THR A 146 7.68 16.84 -8.55
C THR A 146 6.20 16.50 -8.41
N TRP A 147 5.59 17.01 -7.32
CA TRP A 147 4.16 16.96 -7.10
C TRP A 147 3.62 18.39 -6.98
N PRO A 148 2.45 18.71 -7.56
CA PRO A 148 1.90 20.07 -7.51
C PRO A 148 1.30 20.37 -6.13
N LEU A 149 2.11 20.87 -5.20
CA LEU A 149 1.75 21.23 -3.83
C LEU A 149 1.54 22.75 -3.71
N GLU A 150 0.67 23.31 -4.54
CA GLU A 150 0.39 24.75 -4.62
C GLU A 150 -0.84 25.17 -3.81
N ALA A 151 -1.63 24.22 -3.33
CA ALA A 151 -2.88 24.46 -2.60
C ALA A 151 -2.63 24.92 -1.15
N GLU A 152 -3.31 25.96 -0.74
CA GLU A 152 -3.36 26.39 0.67
C GLU A 152 -4.35 25.55 1.48
N GLN A 153 -5.47 25.17 0.86
CA GLN A 153 -6.47 24.29 1.45
C GLN A 153 -6.66 23.04 0.60
N VAL A 154 -6.59 21.89 1.24
CA VAL A 154 -6.72 20.59 0.58
C VAL A 154 -7.79 19.73 1.23
N ALA A 155 -8.45 18.88 0.45
CA ALA A 155 -9.40 17.89 0.93
C ALA A 155 -8.87 16.48 0.73
N VAL A 156 -9.11 15.59 1.71
CA VAL A 156 -8.85 14.17 1.64
C VAL A 156 -10.17 13.42 1.85
N LEU A 157 -10.59 12.69 0.84
CA LEU A 157 -11.82 11.90 0.85
C LEU A 157 -11.51 10.48 1.34
N GLY A 158 -12.01 10.14 2.51
CA GLY A 158 -11.84 8.82 3.13
C GLY A 158 -11.69 8.89 4.64
N ASN A 159 -11.94 7.77 5.31
CA ASN A 159 -11.80 7.64 6.76
C ASN A 159 -11.09 6.33 7.15
N GLY A 160 -10.16 5.87 6.32
CA GLY A 160 -9.24 4.77 6.61
C GLY A 160 -7.83 5.28 6.93
N ASN A 161 -6.91 4.35 7.24
CA ASN A 161 -5.52 4.67 7.61
C ASN A 161 -4.79 5.49 6.54
N VAL A 162 -4.98 5.15 5.24
CA VAL A 162 -4.37 5.89 4.13
C VAL A 162 -4.82 7.36 4.10
N ALA A 163 -6.11 7.64 4.38
CA ALA A 163 -6.60 9.01 4.44
C ALA A 163 -5.90 9.80 5.56
N LEU A 164 -5.69 9.19 6.73
CA LEU A 164 -4.95 9.82 7.82
C LEU A 164 -3.46 10.00 7.50
N ASP A 165 -2.83 9.02 6.86
CA ASP A 165 -1.43 9.13 6.41
C ASP A 165 -1.24 10.29 5.44
N VAL A 166 -2.05 10.35 4.38
CA VAL A 166 -2.03 11.44 3.39
C VAL A 166 -2.24 12.80 4.08
N SER A 167 -3.21 12.88 4.97
CA SER A 167 -3.54 14.12 5.68
C SER A 167 -2.43 14.56 6.61
N ARG A 168 -1.79 13.62 7.31
CA ARG A 168 -0.66 13.88 8.21
C ARG A 168 0.56 14.36 7.41
N ILE A 169 0.91 13.69 6.30
CA ILE A 169 2.04 14.10 5.45
C ILE A 169 1.79 15.49 4.84
N LEU A 170 0.59 15.81 4.41
CA LEU A 170 0.24 17.14 3.90
C LEU A 170 0.29 18.23 4.98
N SER A 171 -0.15 17.94 6.21
CA SER A 171 -0.20 18.91 7.30
C SER A 171 1.10 19.07 8.07
N LYS A 172 1.96 18.04 8.09
CA LYS A 172 3.22 18.03 8.84
C LYS A 172 4.25 18.97 8.21
N HIS A 173 5.06 19.62 9.04
CA HIS A 173 6.22 20.40 8.54
C HIS A 173 7.27 19.47 7.97
N ALA A 174 7.79 19.81 6.79
CA ALA A 174 8.74 18.95 6.06
C ALA A 174 10.03 18.65 6.88
N ASP A 175 10.48 19.58 7.70
CA ASP A 175 11.66 19.38 8.56
C ASP A 175 11.47 18.22 9.55
N ASP A 176 10.24 17.98 10.00
CA ASP A 176 9.92 16.88 10.92
C ASP A 176 9.96 15.50 10.23
N LEU A 177 9.97 15.48 8.89
CA LEU A 177 10.11 14.25 8.09
C LEU A 177 11.56 13.90 7.76
N LEU A 178 12.53 14.78 8.00
CA LEU A 178 13.94 14.51 7.74
C LEU A 178 14.51 13.39 8.61
N VAL A 179 13.88 13.04 9.73
CA VAL A 179 14.21 11.85 10.53
C VAL A 179 13.83 10.53 9.86
N THR A 180 13.09 10.61 8.75
CA THR A 180 12.63 9.47 7.97
C THR A 180 13.48 9.23 6.72
N GLU A 181 13.07 8.26 5.90
CA GLU A 181 13.75 7.87 4.67
C GLU A 181 13.34 8.68 3.42
N ILE A 182 12.56 9.76 3.57
CA ILE A 182 12.06 10.51 2.41
C ILE A 182 13.18 10.97 1.48
N PRO A 183 12.97 10.89 0.15
CA PRO A 183 13.90 11.44 -0.82
C PRO A 183 13.98 12.98 -0.74
N ASP A 184 15.08 13.54 -1.19
CA ASP A 184 15.30 14.98 -1.15
C ASP A 184 14.27 15.76 -1.99
N ASN A 185 13.85 15.25 -3.14
CA ASN A 185 12.80 15.86 -3.95
C ASN A 185 11.46 15.97 -3.20
N VAL A 186 11.12 14.98 -2.39
CA VAL A 186 9.91 14.98 -1.55
C VAL A 186 10.02 16.02 -0.45
N TYR A 187 11.16 16.05 0.24
CA TYR A 187 11.43 17.08 1.24
C TYR A 187 11.29 18.49 0.65
N GLN A 188 11.93 18.75 -0.49
CA GLN A 188 11.85 20.07 -1.15
C GLN A 188 10.42 20.44 -1.56
N GLY A 189 9.66 19.50 -2.10
CA GLY A 189 8.26 19.73 -2.47
C GLY A 189 7.39 20.06 -1.26
N LEU A 190 7.48 19.28 -0.19
CA LEU A 190 6.72 19.52 1.05
C LEU A 190 7.16 20.80 1.76
N LYS A 191 8.46 21.16 1.70
CA LYS A 191 9.00 22.39 2.28
C LYS A 191 8.48 23.64 1.58
N ALA A 192 8.26 23.58 0.29
CA ALA A 192 7.72 24.69 -0.51
C ALA A 192 6.17 24.78 -0.45
N SER A 193 5.48 23.81 0.11
CA SER A 193 4.01 23.76 0.17
C SER A 193 3.45 24.90 1.02
N PRO A 194 2.50 25.69 0.50
CA PRO A 194 1.84 26.76 1.24
C PRO A 194 0.66 26.28 2.11
N VAL A 195 0.45 24.96 2.24
CA VAL A 195 -0.74 24.41 2.90
C VAL A 195 -0.91 24.93 4.32
N THR A 196 -2.12 25.38 4.63
CA THR A 196 -2.56 25.83 5.95
C THR A 196 -3.64 24.95 6.54
N ASP A 197 -4.53 24.41 5.68
CA ASP A 197 -5.69 23.64 6.11
C ASP A 197 -5.80 22.34 5.31
N VAL A 198 -5.93 21.23 6.04
CA VAL A 198 -6.17 19.89 5.49
C VAL A 198 -7.50 19.37 6.02
N HIS A 199 -8.46 19.14 5.14
CA HIS A 199 -9.79 18.66 5.47
C HIS A 199 -9.94 17.18 5.16
N VAL A 200 -10.23 16.35 6.16
CA VAL A 200 -10.49 14.91 6.01
C VAL A 200 -11.98 14.64 6.12
N PHE A 201 -12.56 13.94 5.17
CA PHE A 201 -13.99 13.69 5.10
C PHE A 201 -14.34 12.21 5.23
N GLY A 202 -15.13 11.88 6.26
CA GLY A 202 -15.77 10.58 6.44
C GLY A 202 -17.27 10.65 6.11
N ARG A 203 -17.76 9.72 5.30
CA ARG A 203 -19.19 9.66 4.93
C ARG A 203 -20.09 9.29 6.10
N ARG A 204 -19.58 8.49 7.03
CA ARG A 204 -20.29 7.99 8.21
C ARG A 204 -19.92 8.81 9.45
N GLY A 205 -20.58 8.50 10.56
CA GLY A 205 -20.30 9.12 11.83
C GLY A 205 -18.97 8.68 12.46
N PRO A 206 -18.54 9.36 13.51
CA PRO A 206 -17.27 9.07 14.19
C PRO A 206 -17.20 7.67 14.81
N ALA A 207 -18.33 7.03 15.12
CA ALA A 207 -18.36 5.65 15.61
C ALA A 207 -18.15 4.59 14.51
N GLN A 208 -18.24 4.95 13.22
CA GLN A 208 -18.06 4.07 12.07
C GLN A 208 -16.72 4.29 11.34
N MET A 209 -15.75 4.89 11.98
CA MET A 209 -14.39 5.09 11.46
C MET A 209 -13.71 3.75 11.14
N LYS A 210 -12.83 3.76 10.13
CA LYS A 210 -12.07 2.58 9.70
C LYS A 210 -10.57 2.67 10.03
N PHE A 211 -10.07 3.81 10.47
CA PHE A 211 -8.69 3.92 10.93
C PHE A 211 -8.51 3.30 12.32
N THR A 212 -7.26 3.04 12.70
CA THR A 212 -6.94 2.44 14.01
C THR A 212 -6.74 3.51 15.09
N PRO A 213 -6.85 3.15 16.38
CA PRO A 213 -6.55 4.08 17.47
C PRO A 213 -5.11 4.63 17.45
N LEU A 214 -4.17 3.86 16.90
CA LEU A 214 -2.78 4.29 16.76
C LEU A 214 -2.65 5.41 15.74
N GLU A 215 -3.17 5.19 14.53
CA GLU A 215 -3.15 6.16 13.44
C GLU A 215 -3.83 7.48 13.85
N LEU A 216 -4.99 7.36 14.53
CA LEU A 216 -5.68 8.55 15.02
C LEU A 216 -4.80 9.36 15.99
N ARG A 217 -4.16 8.70 16.96
CA ARG A 217 -3.34 9.40 17.96
C ARG A 217 -2.08 10.04 17.36
N GLU A 218 -1.54 9.46 16.30
CA GLU A 218 -0.37 10.01 15.62
C GLU A 218 -0.62 11.37 14.98
N LEU A 219 -1.86 11.72 14.65
CA LEU A 219 -2.22 13.06 14.18
C LEU A 219 -1.85 14.13 15.21
N ALA A 220 -2.10 13.87 16.49
CA ALA A 220 -1.82 14.82 17.58
C ALA A 220 -0.32 15.00 17.89
N HIS A 221 0.54 14.15 17.34
CA HIS A 221 2.00 14.27 17.50
C HIS A 221 2.64 15.19 16.45
N SER A 222 1.88 15.72 15.51
CA SER A 222 2.38 16.67 14.51
C SER A 222 2.60 18.04 15.16
N ARG A 223 3.85 18.50 15.15
CA ARG A 223 4.24 19.79 15.72
C ARG A 223 3.59 20.94 14.91
N ASP A 224 3.09 21.95 15.61
CA ASP A 224 2.49 23.15 15.01
C ASP A 224 1.33 22.84 14.04
N VAL A 225 0.51 21.85 14.43
CA VAL A 225 -0.72 21.44 13.73
C VAL A 225 -1.84 21.32 14.75
N ASP A 226 -2.88 22.12 14.63
CA ASP A 226 -4.11 22.00 15.43
C ASP A 226 -5.07 21.01 14.77
N ILE A 227 -5.69 20.13 15.58
CA ILE A 227 -6.78 19.25 15.13
C ILE A 227 -8.08 19.96 15.37
N VAL A 228 -8.90 20.09 14.33
CA VAL A 228 -10.20 20.77 14.39
C VAL A 228 -11.32 19.74 14.23
N LEU A 229 -12.24 19.72 15.18
CA LEU A 229 -13.42 18.87 15.20
C LEU A 229 -14.70 19.72 15.24
N TYR A 230 -15.80 19.15 14.76
CA TYR A 230 -17.08 19.84 14.64
C TYR A 230 -18.12 19.12 15.49
N GLU A 231 -18.72 19.83 16.45
CA GLU A 231 -19.64 19.26 17.42
C GLU A 231 -20.89 18.66 16.75
N GLU A 232 -21.36 19.28 15.68
CA GLU A 232 -22.50 18.82 14.89
C GLU A 232 -22.28 17.47 14.19
N ASP A 233 -21.02 17.04 14.02
CA ASP A 233 -20.69 15.76 13.41
C ASP A 233 -20.77 14.58 14.42
N PHE A 234 -20.86 14.88 15.72
CA PHE A 234 -20.93 13.86 16.79
C PHE A 234 -22.36 13.39 17.02
N GLN A 235 -22.95 12.80 15.97
CA GLN A 235 -24.28 12.20 16.01
C GLN A 235 -24.15 10.68 16.14
N PHE A 236 -25.01 10.09 16.97
CA PHE A 236 -25.01 8.67 17.27
C PHE A 236 -26.43 8.10 17.14
N ASP A 237 -26.54 6.92 16.56
CA ASP A 237 -27.73 6.10 16.52
C ASP A 237 -27.51 4.80 17.31
N GLU A 238 -28.51 3.93 17.36
CA GLU A 238 -28.43 2.65 18.08
C GLU A 238 -27.24 1.79 17.61
N ALA A 239 -26.97 1.74 16.29
CA ALA A 239 -25.83 1.02 15.75
C ALA A 239 -24.48 1.64 16.16
N SER A 240 -24.43 2.96 16.33
CA SER A 240 -23.24 3.67 16.83
C SER A 240 -22.98 3.34 18.30
N GLU A 241 -24.01 3.31 19.12
CA GLU A 241 -23.91 2.96 20.55
C GLU A 241 -23.47 1.49 20.71
N GLU A 242 -24.08 0.58 19.95
CA GLU A 242 -23.68 -0.82 19.92
C GLU A 242 -22.20 -1.02 19.50
N ALA A 243 -21.73 -0.29 18.47
CA ALA A 243 -20.34 -0.33 18.04
C ALA A 243 -19.38 0.16 19.12
N MET A 244 -19.74 1.23 19.84
CA MET A 244 -18.95 1.75 20.98
C MET A 244 -18.92 0.79 22.17
N GLU A 245 -19.98 0.03 22.40
CA GLU A 245 -20.02 -0.95 23.48
C GLU A 245 -19.24 -2.25 23.17
N LYS A 246 -19.43 -2.79 21.95
CA LYS A 246 -18.90 -4.09 21.56
C LYS A 246 -17.47 -4.05 21.02
N ASN A 247 -17.02 -2.92 20.49
CA ASN A 247 -15.71 -2.80 19.86
C ASN A 247 -14.77 -1.93 20.71
N ALA A 248 -13.76 -2.57 21.32
CA ALA A 248 -12.78 -1.90 22.17
C ALA A 248 -12.00 -0.79 21.41
N GLN A 249 -11.70 -0.99 20.12
CA GLN A 249 -10.99 0.02 19.32
C GLN A 249 -11.87 1.25 19.08
N THR A 250 -13.14 1.05 18.71
CA THR A 250 -14.12 2.15 18.56
C THR A 250 -14.26 2.94 19.85
N LYS A 251 -14.35 2.26 20.99
CA LYS A 251 -14.41 2.90 22.31
C LYS A 251 -13.19 3.78 22.60
N VAL A 252 -11.98 3.30 22.29
CA VAL A 252 -10.74 4.07 22.47
C VAL A 252 -10.68 5.26 21.54
N MET A 253 -11.04 5.10 20.27
CA MET A 253 -11.07 6.20 19.29
C MET A 253 -12.07 7.28 19.68
N MET A 254 -13.27 6.89 20.08
CA MET A 254 -14.31 7.84 20.55
C MET A 254 -13.88 8.60 21.78
N LYS A 255 -13.19 7.95 22.73
CA LYS A 255 -12.61 8.64 23.89
C LYS A 255 -11.58 9.69 23.46
N THR A 256 -10.72 9.35 22.50
CA THR A 256 -9.72 10.28 21.97
C THR A 256 -10.37 11.49 21.29
N LEU A 257 -11.33 11.27 20.39
CA LEU A 257 -12.01 12.36 19.67
C LEU A 257 -12.80 13.28 20.63
N ARG A 258 -13.51 12.71 21.60
CA ARG A 258 -14.23 13.51 22.60
C ARG A 258 -13.27 14.33 23.46
N GLY A 259 -12.12 13.76 23.83
CA GLY A 259 -11.06 14.49 24.53
C GLY A 259 -10.57 15.68 23.71
N TRP A 260 -10.27 15.50 22.45
CA TRP A 260 -9.82 16.58 21.56
C TRP A 260 -10.91 17.66 21.35
N LEU A 261 -12.17 17.25 21.24
CA LEU A 261 -13.27 18.21 21.11
C LEU A 261 -13.42 19.06 22.38
N GLU A 262 -13.22 18.49 23.55
CA GLU A 262 -13.24 19.22 24.82
C GLU A 262 -12.01 20.12 24.97
N ASP A 263 -10.83 19.63 24.61
CA ASP A 263 -9.61 20.44 24.62
C ASP A 263 -9.72 21.65 23.68
N GLN A 264 -10.31 21.46 22.49
CA GLN A 264 -10.57 22.57 21.54
C GLN A 264 -11.47 23.67 22.12
N LYS A 265 -12.44 23.31 22.97
CA LYS A 265 -13.31 24.30 23.61
C LYS A 265 -12.58 25.12 24.67
N ASN A 266 -11.56 24.55 25.29
CA ASN A 266 -10.85 25.16 26.43
C ASN A 266 -9.53 25.84 26.03
N ASN A 267 -8.99 25.55 24.85
CA ASN A 267 -7.71 26.05 24.39
C ASN A 267 -7.85 26.82 23.07
N GLU A 268 -7.09 27.88 22.92
CA GLU A 268 -6.98 28.63 21.67
C GLU A 268 -6.16 27.85 20.67
N GLN A 269 -6.65 27.76 19.42
CA GLN A 269 -5.93 27.15 18.30
C GLN A 269 -4.97 28.17 17.71
N THR A 270 -3.67 27.93 17.88
CA THR A 270 -2.61 28.88 17.51
C THR A 270 -1.60 28.31 16.52
N ALA A 271 -1.71 27.04 16.15
CA ALA A 271 -0.81 26.41 15.20
C ALA A 271 -0.90 27.05 13.80
N SER A 272 0.20 27.04 13.07
CA SER A 272 0.23 27.59 11.71
C SER A 272 -0.55 26.75 10.71
N ARG A 273 -0.81 25.48 11.02
CA ARG A 273 -1.57 24.55 10.19
C ARG A 273 -2.74 23.92 10.97
N ARG A 274 -3.78 23.52 10.26
CA ARG A 274 -4.97 22.89 10.84
C ARG A 274 -5.33 21.63 10.08
N LEU A 275 -5.63 20.58 10.83
CA LEU A 275 -6.15 19.31 10.34
C LEU A 275 -7.60 19.16 10.78
N HIS A 276 -8.53 19.29 9.85
CA HIS A 276 -9.96 19.22 10.09
C HIS A 276 -10.47 17.81 9.86
N LEU A 277 -11.14 17.22 10.86
CA LEU A 277 -11.82 15.93 10.71
C LEU A 277 -13.32 16.16 10.61
N HIS A 278 -13.88 15.87 9.45
CA HIS A 278 -15.32 15.98 9.17
C HIS A 278 -15.93 14.60 9.10
N PHE A 279 -17.12 14.45 9.67
CA PHE A 279 -17.92 13.24 9.59
C PHE A 279 -19.29 13.54 8.99
N LEU A 280 -20.02 12.49 8.61
CA LEU A 280 -21.37 12.59 8.05
C LEU A 280 -21.44 13.49 6.81
N GLN A 281 -20.41 13.41 5.94
CA GLN A 281 -20.39 14.17 4.69
C GLN A 281 -19.93 13.29 3.53
N SER A 282 -20.71 13.27 2.46
CA SER A 282 -20.40 12.55 1.21
C SER A 282 -19.96 13.53 0.11
N PRO A 283 -18.93 13.22 -0.66
CA PRO A 283 -18.55 14.06 -1.79
C PRO A 283 -19.66 14.03 -2.86
N HIS A 284 -20.04 15.22 -3.33
CA HIS A 284 -21.08 15.40 -4.33
C HIS A 284 -20.50 15.86 -5.66
N GLU A 285 -19.65 16.89 -5.63
CA GLU A 285 -19.07 17.53 -6.83
C GLU A 285 -17.74 18.20 -6.48
N ILE A 286 -16.75 18.10 -7.35
CA ILE A 286 -15.53 18.90 -7.30
C ILE A 286 -15.77 20.14 -8.17
N LEU A 287 -15.73 21.33 -7.55
CA LEU A 287 -15.99 22.60 -8.21
C LEU A 287 -14.74 23.05 -8.98
N GLY A 288 -14.92 23.42 -10.23
CA GLY A 288 -13.83 23.81 -11.12
C GLY A 288 -13.98 25.18 -11.73
N GLU A 289 -12.85 25.87 -11.98
CA GLU A 289 -12.73 27.05 -12.79
C GLU A 289 -11.48 26.93 -13.66
N ASP A 290 -11.57 27.22 -14.94
CA ASP A 290 -10.48 27.12 -15.91
C ASP A 290 -9.76 25.74 -15.90
N GLY A 291 -10.52 24.66 -15.67
CA GLY A 291 -10.00 23.28 -15.62
C GLY A 291 -9.31 22.89 -14.32
N LYS A 292 -9.30 23.75 -13.31
CA LYS A 292 -8.66 23.52 -12.00
C LYS A 292 -9.66 23.44 -10.88
N VAL A 293 -9.32 22.69 -9.84
CA VAL A 293 -10.10 22.62 -8.59
C VAL A 293 -10.09 23.98 -7.89
N VAL A 294 -11.28 24.49 -7.56
CA VAL A 294 -11.48 25.71 -6.78
C VAL A 294 -12.35 25.45 -5.54
N GLY A 295 -12.93 24.26 -5.41
CA GLY A 295 -13.74 23.89 -4.26
C GLY A 295 -14.21 22.44 -4.32
N LEU A 296 -14.83 22.03 -3.22
CA LEU A 296 -15.44 20.71 -3.08
C LEU A 296 -16.82 20.87 -2.44
N ARG A 297 -17.86 20.39 -3.10
CA ARG A 297 -19.21 20.33 -2.56
C ARG A 297 -19.47 19.00 -1.90
N MET A 298 -19.83 19.05 -0.63
CA MET A 298 -20.16 17.89 0.18
C MET A 298 -21.65 17.89 0.53
N GLU A 299 -22.30 16.73 0.48
CA GLU A 299 -23.65 16.54 0.99
C GLU A 299 -23.60 16.10 2.45
N ARG A 300 -24.37 16.77 3.31
CA ARG A 300 -24.59 16.36 4.69
C ARG A 300 -25.36 15.05 4.75
N ASN A 301 -24.93 14.14 5.59
CA ASN A 301 -25.58 12.87 5.84
C ASN A 301 -26.20 12.82 7.24
N LYS A 302 -27.17 11.95 7.41
CA LYS A 302 -27.65 11.47 8.72
C LYS A 302 -27.52 9.95 8.79
N LEU A 303 -27.38 9.43 10.00
CA LEU A 303 -27.36 7.99 10.24
C LEU A 303 -28.76 7.39 9.99
N ASP A 304 -28.79 6.15 9.51
CA ASP A 304 -30.03 5.42 9.15
C ASP A 304 -30.55 4.50 10.26
N GLY A 305 -29.91 4.47 11.41
CA GLY A 305 -30.21 3.61 12.54
C GLY A 305 -29.64 2.19 12.43
N LYS A 306 -29.01 1.84 11.30
CA LYS A 306 -28.48 0.49 10.99
C LYS A 306 -26.98 0.50 10.65
N GLY A 307 -26.29 1.60 10.94
CA GLY A 307 -24.88 1.79 10.61
C GLY A 307 -24.61 2.28 9.18
N GLY A 308 -25.63 2.57 8.40
CA GLY A 308 -25.60 3.22 7.11
C GLY A 308 -25.86 4.73 7.22
N ILE A 309 -26.01 5.39 6.08
CA ILE A 309 -26.23 6.84 5.98
C ILE A 309 -27.35 7.14 4.96
N ILE A 310 -27.99 8.30 5.17
CA ILE A 310 -28.97 8.87 4.23
C ILE A 310 -28.52 10.31 3.95
N GLY A 311 -28.42 10.68 2.66
CA GLY A 311 -28.19 12.08 2.26
C GLY A 311 -29.36 12.97 2.68
N THR A 312 -29.05 14.19 3.14
CA THR A 312 -30.09 15.14 3.62
C THR A 312 -30.56 16.09 2.52
N GLY A 313 -29.83 16.20 1.41
CA GLY A 313 -30.03 17.23 0.39
C GLY A 313 -29.48 18.61 0.82
N GLU A 314 -28.77 18.69 1.93
CA GLU A 314 -28.07 19.89 2.37
C GLU A 314 -26.61 19.81 1.92
N TYR A 315 -26.11 20.86 1.29
CA TYR A 315 -24.78 20.93 0.74
C TYR A 315 -23.91 21.96 1.43
N VAL A 316 -22.62 21.66 1.55
CA VAL A 316 -21.59 22.56 2.07
C VAL A 316 -20.46 22.64 1.06
N ASP A 317 -20.06 23.84 0.68
CA ASP A 317 -18.94 24.08 -0.22
C ASP A 317 -17.67 24.43 0.58
N TYR A 318 -16.58 23.75 0.27
CA TYR A 318 -15.26 23.99 0.87
C TYR A 318 -14.32 24.59 -0.19
N PRO A 319 -13.65 25.73 0.11
CA PRO A 319 -12.79 26.44 -0.87
C PRO A 319 -11.40 25.78 -0.97
N VAL A 320 -11.35 24.51 -1.33
CA VAL A 320 -10.10 23.75 -1.47
C VAL A 320 -9.57 23.83 -2.90
N GLN A 321 -8.25 23.81 -3.07
CA GLN A 321 -7.58 23.85 -4.38
C GLN A 321 -7.00 22.49 -4.80
N ALA A 322 -7.06 21.48 -3.91
CA ALA A 322 -6.71 20.11 -4.24
C ALA A 322 -7.61 19.12 -3.49
N VAL A 323 -7.91 18.00 -4.13
CA VAL A 323 -8.70 16.89 -3.57
C VAL A 323 -7.95 15.58 -3.76
N TYR A 324 -7.77 14.82 -2.68
CA TYR A 324 -7.11 13.52 -2.66
C TYR A 324 -8.12 12.41 -2.32
N ARG A 325 -8.25 11.40 -3.18
CA ARG A 325 -9.20 10.29 -3.00
C ARG A 325 -8.51 9.12 -2.30
N ALA A 326 -8.83 8.89 -1.03
CA ALA A 326 -8.31 7.78 -0.21
C ALA A 326 -9.45 6.82 0.18
N ILE A 327 -10.22 6.34 -0.83
CA ILE A 327 -11.45 5.55 -0.64
C ILE A 327 -11.26 4.05 -0.82
N GLY A 328 -10.05 3.60 -1.03
CA GLY A 328 -9.64 2.20 -1.17
C GLY A 328 -8.74 1.96 -2.37
N TYR A 329 -8.09 0.80 -2.39
CA TYR A 329 -7.20 0.36 -3.46
C TYR A 329 -7.79 -0.81 -4.23
N PHE A 330 -7.37 -0.96 -5.48
CA PHE A 330 -7.68 -2.08 -6.36
C PHE A 330 -6.38 -2.71 -6.86
N GLY A 331 -6.40 -4.04 -7.04
CA GLY A 331 -5.33 -4.75 -7.74
C GLY A 331 -5.36 -4.43 -9.22
N SER A 332 -4.24 -4.64 -9.90
CA SER A 332 -4.16 -4.55 -11.36
C SER A 332 -4.65 -5.85 -11.99
N GLU A 333 -5.33 -5.73 -13.13
CA GLU A 333 -5.58 -6.87 -14.00
C GLU A 333 -4.23 -7.45 -14.49
N LEU A 334 -4.13 -8.78 -14.49
CA LEU A 334 -2.95 -9.50 -14.92
C LEU A 334 -3.25 -10.21 -16.25
N PRO A 335 -2.40 -10.07 -17.28
CA PRO A 335 -2.62 -10.75 -18.56
C PRO A 335 -2.81 -12.25 -18.38
N GLU A 336 -3.76 -12.83 -19.12
CA GLU A 336 -4.07 -14.27 -19.13
C GLU A 336 -4.52 -14.87 -17.78
N VAL A 337 -4.87 -14.03 -16.80
CA VAL A 337 -5.35 -14.44 -15.48
C VAL A 337 -6.74 -13.86 -15.24
N GLY A 338 -7.68 -14.69 -14.78
CA GLY A 338 -9.05 -14.24 -14.50
C GLY A 338 -9.08 -13.09 -13.48
N TYR A 339 -9.89 -12.06 -13.74
CA TYR A 339 -9.94 -10.84 -12.91
C TYR A 339 -11.37 -10.36 -12.67
N ASP A 340 -11.69 -10.07 -11.42
CA ASP A 340 -12.95 -9.44 -10.99
C ASP A 340 -12.75 -7.93 -10.86
N SER A 341 -13.13 -7.18 -11.89
CA SER A 341 -12.98 -5.72 -11.93
C SER A 341 -13.80 -4.97 -10.88
N LYS A 342 -14.86 -5.58 -10.34
CA LYS A 342 -15.68 -4.95 -9.28
C LYS A 342 -14.99 -5.01 -7.93
N ARG A 343 -14.25 -6.10 -7.67
CA ARG A 343 -13.52 -6.31 -6.43
C ARG A 343 -12.05 -5.90 -6.54
N GLY A 344 -11.51 -5.77 -7.76
CA GLY A 344 -10.10 -5.46 -8.00
C GLY A 344 -9.16 -6.61 -7.61
N VAL A 345 -9.56 -7.86 -7.89
CA VAL A 345 -8.83 -9.06 -7.48
C VAL A 345 -8.76 -10.10 -8.60
N VAL A 346 -7.78 -10.96 -8.56
CA VAL A 346 -7.73 -12.18 -9.37
C VAL A 346 -8.88 -13.10 -8.94
N THR A 347 -9.61 -13.67 -9.91
CA THR A 347 -10.67 -14.64 -9.63
C THR A 347 -10.07 -15.92 -9.05
N ASN A 348 -10.49 -16.27 -7.84
CA ASN A 348 -9.93 -17.42 -7.15
C ASN A 348 -10.92 -18.05 -6.16
N VAL A 349 -10.66 -19.31 -5.85
CA VAL A 349 -11.30 -20.05 -4.75
C VAL A 349 -10.21 -20.46 -3.79
N GLU A 350 -10.18 -19.84 -2.60
CA GLU A 350 -9.23 -20.11 -1.52
C GLU A 350 -7.75 -20.06 -2.00
N GLY A 351 -7.44 -19.15 -2.93
CA GLY A 351 -6.11 -18.96 -3.50
C GLY A 351 -5.83 -19.72 -4.79
N ARG A 352 -6.63 -20.73 -5.18
CA ARG A 352 -6.56 -21.36 -6.50
C ARG A 352 -7.18 -20.44 -7.55
N VAL A 353 -6.43 -20.02 -8.54
CA VAL A 353 -6.95 -19.19 -9.65
C VAL A 353 -7.99 -19.99 -10.43
N VAL A 354 -9.10 -19.33 -10.77
CA VAL A 354 -10.15 -19.93 -11.61
C VAL A 354 -10.32 -19.14 -12.91
N ASP A 355 -10.71 -19.86 -13.96
CA ASP A 355 -11.02 -19.29 -15.26
C ASP A 355 -12.42 -18.62 -15.29
N GLU A 356 -12.85 -18.15 -16.46
CA GLU A 356 -14.15 -17.52 -16.68
C GLU A 356 -15.36 -18.46 -16.43
N ASN A 357 -15.15 -19.79 -16.44
CA ASN A 357 -16.15 -20.78 -16.15
C ASN A 357 -16.18 -21.18 -14.66
N GLY A 358 -15.26 -20.64 -13.87
CA GLY A 358 -15.09 -21.00 -12.46
C GLY A 358 -14.28 -22.28 -12.22
N GLU A 359 -13.63 -22.83 -13.25
CA GLU A 359 -12.80 -24.01 -13.14
C GLU A 359 -11.37 -23.64 -12.69
N VAL A 360 -10.80 -24.45 -11.80
CA VAL A 360 -9.44 -24.24 -11.28
C VAL A 360 -8.43 -24.38 -12.41
N VAL A 361 -7.55 -23.39 -12.55
CA VAL A 361 -6.43 -23.42 -13.49
C VAL A 361 -5.22 -24.07 -12.80
N PRO A 362 -4.81 -25.29 -13.20
CA PRO A 362 -3.72 -26.02 -12.55
C PRO A 362 -2.42 -25.21 -12.48
N GLY A 363 -1.79 -25.19 -11.31
CA GLY A 363 -0.53 -24.50 -11.07
C GLY A 363 -0.59 -22.96 -10.95
N LEU A 364 -1.78 -22.35 -11.00
CA LEU A 364 -1.94 -20.92 -10.79
C LEU A 364 -2.61 -20.60 -9.45
N TYR A 365 -1.98 -19.73 -8.69
CA TYR A 365 -2.43 -19.34 -7.35
C TYR A 365 -2.37 -17.82 -7.16
N ALA A 366 -3.11 -17.32 -6.17
CA ALA A 366 -3.07 -15.92 -5.75
C ALA A 366 -2.99 -15.83 -4.21
N THR A 367 -2.35 -14.79 -3.71
CA THR A 367 -2.24 -14.50 -2.26
C THR A 367 -2.21 -13.00 -1.99
N GLY A 368 -2.53 -12.60 -0.78
CA GLY A 368 -2.51 -11.20 -0.37
C GLY A 368 -3.66 -10.37 -0.95
N TRP A 369 -3.43 -9.10 -1.16
CA TRP A 369 -4.49 -8.18 -1.60
C TRP A 369 -5.01 -8.47 -3.02
N ILE A 370 -4.19 -8.98 -3.90
CA ILE A 370 -4.65 -9.39 -5.24
C ILE A 370 -5.63 -10.59 -5.19
N LYS A 371 -5.59 -11.39 -4.11
CA LYS A 371 -6.50 -12.51 -3.84
C LYS A 371 -7.79 -12.06 -3.18
N ARG A 372 -7.72 -11.27 -2.09
CA ARG A 372 -8.86 -10.98 -1.21
C ARG A 372 -9.35 -9.53 -1.23
N GLY A 373 -8.62 -8.63 -1.90
CA GLY A 373 -8.81 -7.18 -1.83
C GLY A 373 -7.98 -6.53 -0.71
N PRO A 374 -7.91 -5.19 -0.67
CA PRO A 374 -7.06 -4.43 0.25
C PRO A 374 -7.68 -4.38 1.67
N VAL A 375 -7.93 -5.53 2.26
CA VAL A 375 -8.54 -5.68 3.59
C VAL A 375 -7.56 -6.38 4.53
N GLY A 376 -7.51 -5.92 5.78
CA GLY A 376 -6.67 -6.49 6.82
C GLY A 376 -5.27 -5.87 6.90
N LEU A 377 -4.63 -6.08 8.04
CA LEU A 377 -3.26 -5.66 8.32
C LEU A 377 -2.26 -6.72 7.85
N ILE A 378 -0.97 -6.41 7.94
CA ILE A 378 0.13 -7.31 7.57
C ILE A 378 0.04 -8.67 8.30
N GLY A 379 -0.48 -8.71 9.54
CA GLY A 379 -0.74 -9.96 10.25
C GLY A 379 -1.69 -10.91 9.53
N SER A 380 -2.70 -10.38 8.84
CA SER A 380 -3.63 -11.18 8.03
C SER A 380 -2.99 -11.78 6.78
N THR A 381 -1.86 -11.22 6.35
CA THR A 381 -1.13 -11.67 5.16
C THR A 381 -0.52 -13.05 5.36
N LYS A 382 -0.07 -13.38 6.58
CA LYS A 382 0.50 -14.71 6.88
C LYS A 382 -0.54 -15.81 6.83
N SER A 383 -1.73 -15.59 7.41
CA SER A 383 -2.82 -16.58 7.38
C SER A 383 -3.33 -16.81 5.98
N ASP A 384 -3.41 -15.75 5.18
CA ASP A 384 -3.79 -15.81 3.78
C ASP A 384 -2.77 -16.57 2.91
N ALA A 385 -1.48 -16.31 3.13
CA ALA A 385 -0.41 -17.05 2.49
C ALA A 385 -0.40 -18.54 2.88
N LEU A 386 -0.67 -18.85 4.15
CA LEU A 386 -0.77 -20.22 4.62
C LEU A 386 -1.90 -20.98 3.94
N GLU A 387 -3.08 -20.37 3.79
CA GLU A 387 -4.20 -20.98 3.04
C GLU A 387 -3.79 -21.33 1.60
N THR A 388 -3.19 -20.37 0.89
CA THR A 388 -2.73 -20.58 -0.50
C THR A 388 -1.69 -21.70 -0.59
N ILE A 389 -0.70 -21.74 0.31
CA ILE A 389 0.35 -22.77 0.31
C ILE A 389 -0.20 -24.14 0.68
N THR A 390 -1.16 -24.22 1.61
CA THR A 390 -1.83 -25.48 1.94
C THR A 390 -2.45 -26.09 0.70
N HIS A 391 -3.18 -25.28 -0.07
CA HIS A 391 -3.83 -25.76 -1.28
C HIS A 391 -2.83 -26.09 -2.41
N LEU A 392 -1.73 -25.36 -2.54
CA LEU A 392 -0.67 -25.71 -3.49
C LEU A 392 -0.07 -27.08 -3.20
N LEU A 393 0.18 -27.37 -1.90
CA LEU A 393 0.72 -28.66 -1.48
C LEU A 393 -0.27 -29.81 -1.62
N GLU A 394 -1.56 -29.57 -1.39
CA GLU A 394 -2.62 -30.55 -1.68
C GLU A 394 -2.69 -30.89 -3.18
N ASP A 395 -2.51 -29.89 -4.03
CA ASP A 395 -2.61 -30.02 -5.50
C ASP A 395 -1.32 -30.53 -6.15
N ARG A 396 -0.24 -30.78 -5.40
CA ARG A 396 1.11 -31.03 -5.93
C ARG A 396 1.23 -32.15 -6.99
N GLU A 397 0.35 -33.13 -6.94
CA GLU A 397 0.32 -34.22 -7.92
C GLU A 397 -0.37 -33.85 -9.24
N ASN A 398 -1.11 -32.71 -9.24
CA ASN A 398 -1.88 -32.23 -10.38
C ASN A 398 -1.37 -30.87 -10.90
N LEU A 399 -0.18 -30.44 -10.47
CA LEU A 399 0.43 -29.21 -10.95
C LEU A 399 0.89 -29.36 -12.41
N TYR A 400 1.10 -28.23 -13.05
CA TYR A 400 1.75 -28.17 -14.35
C TYR A 400 3.19 -28.71 -14.21
N THR A 401 3.69 -29.42 -15.22
CA THR A 401 5.08 -29.88 -15.23
C THR A 401 5.89 -28.99 -16.16
N ALA A 402 6.78 -28.20 -15.59
CA ALA A 402 7.65 -27.32 -16.35
C ALA A 402 8.59 -28.11 -17.27
N PRO A 403 8.66 -27.82 -18.59
CA PRO A 403 9.58 -28.44 -19.52
C PRO A 403 11.06 -28.20 -19.21
N GLU A 404 11.42 -26.96 -18.83
CA GLU A 404 12.78 -26.51 -18.53
C GLU A 404 12.93 -25.98 -17.09
N PRO A 405 12.85 -26.84 -16.07
CA PRO A 405 12.78 -26.40 -14.67
C PRO A 405 14.13 -26.01 -14.05
N ASP A 406 15.22 -26.06 -14.81
CA ASP A 406 16.54 -25.73 -14.26
C ASP A 406 16.69 -24.26 -13.93
N ALA A 407 17.23 -23.98 -12.75
CA ALA A 407 17.35 -22.63 -12.21
C ALA A 407 18.38 -21.78 -12.97
N GLU A 408 19.48 -22.37 -13.47
CA GLU A 408 20.51 -21.67 -14.23
C GLU A 408 20.02 -21.37 -15.64
N THR A 409 19.27 -22.30 -16.24
CA THR A 409 18.60 -22.10 -17.53
C THR A 409 17.68 -20.89 -17.50
N PHE A 410 16.94 -20.71 -16.42
CA PHE A 410 16.06 -19.55 -16.27
C PHE A 410 16.84 -18.22 -16.20
N SER A 411 17.94 -18.16 -15.45
CA SER A 411 18.78 -16.95 -15.38
C SER A 411 19.35 -16.61 -16.76
N ALA A 412 19.85 -17.60 -17.49
CA ALA A 412 20.33 -17.43 -18.86
C ALA A 412 19.22 -16.98 -19.83
N TYR A 413 17.97 -17.43 -19.59
CA TYR A 413 16.81 -16.98 -20.34
C TYR A 413 16.53 -15.50 -20.15
N LEU A 414 16.55 -14.97 -18.90
CA LEU A 414 16.41 -13.55 -18.61
C LEU A 414 17.51 -12.72 -19.30
N ASP A 415 18.75 -13.20 -19.24
CA ASP A 415 19.89 -12.56 -19.90
C ASP A 415 19.71 -12.51 -21.42
N SER A 416 19.21 -13.59 -22.01
CA SER A 416 18.95 -13.68 -23.48
C SER A 416 17.88 -12.68 -23.94
N LYS A 417 16.93 -12.35 -23.07
CA LYS A 417 15.93 -11.30 -23.31
C LYS A 417 16.45 -9.88 -23.09
N GLY A 418 17.69 -9.72 -22.60
CA GLY A 418 18.29 -8.41 -22.29
C GLY A 418 17.66 -7.74 -21.06
N ILE A 419 17.00 -8.49 -20.19
CA ILE A 419 16.35 -7.97 -18.99
C ILE A 419 17.42 -7.61 -17.96
N LYS A 420 17.46 -6.34 -17.56
CA LYS A 420 18.39 -5.85 -16.53
C LYS A 420 17.81 -6.11 -15.14
N TYR A 421 17.66 -7.38 -14.77
CA TYR A 421 17.17 -7.73 -13.45
C TYR A 421 18.16 -7.40 -12.34
N THR A 422 17.64 -7.17 -11.13
CA THR A 422 18.41 -7.01 -9.90
C THR A 422 18.29 -8.27 -9.04
N THR A 423 19.25 -8.50 -8.16
CA THR A 423 19.29 -9.68 -7.27
C THR A 423 19.18 -9.26 -5.80
N TRP A 424 19.19 -10.25 -4.91
CA TRP A 424 19.21 -9.97 -3.48
C TRP A 424 20.52 -9.28 -3.04
N GLU A 425 21.65 -9.67 -3.57
CA GLU A 425 22.92 -9.00 -3.37
C GLU A 425 22.89 -7.58 -3.94
N GLY A 426 22.24 -7.40 -5.08
CA GLY A 426 22.01 -6.07 -5.67
C GLY A 426 21.17 -5.18 -4.76
N TRP A 427 20.15 -5.75 -4.11
CA TRP A 427 19.39 -5.01 -3.10
C TRP A 427 20.28 -4.57 -1.93
N HIS A 428 21.17 -5.41 -1.40
CA HIS A 428 22.08 -5.02 -0.34
C HIS A 428 22.97 -3.83 -0.75
N ARG A 429 23.47 -3.82 -1.98
CA ARG A 429 24.26 -2.66 -2.51
C ARG A 429 23.42 -1.38 -2.54
N LEU A 430 22.18 -1.43 -2.99
CA LEU A 430 21.27 -0.29 -3.00
C LEU A 430 20.92 0.17 -1.58
N ASP A 431 20.61 -0.76 -0.67
CA ASP A 431 20.30 -0.48 0.74
C ASP A 431 21.46 0.20 1.46
N ASP A 432 22.68 -0.27 1.25
CA ASP A 432 23.89 0.32 1.83
C ASP A 432 24.20 1.70 1.21
N HIS A 433 23.94 1.88 -0.08
CA HIS A 433 24.06 3.18 -0.73
C HIS A 433 23.08 4.20 -0.15
N GLU A 434 21.81 3.84 0.03
CA GLU A 434 20.79 4.70 0.64
C GLU A 434 21.15 5.06 2.09
N LYS A 435 21.70 4.13 2.86
CA LYS A 435 22.22 4.39 4.22
C LYS A 435 23.42 5.34 4.20
N ALA A 436 24.32 5.19 3.24
CA ALA A 436 25.47 6.09 3.07
C ALA A 436 25.02 7.52 2.73
N LEU A 437 24.02 7.67 1.86
CA LEU A 437 23.41 8.97 1.57
C LEU A 437 22.78 9.58 2.84
N GLY A 438 22.12 8.78 3.66
CA GLY A 438 21.56 9.21 4.94
C GLY A 438 22.63 9.68 5.90
N ALA A 439 23.71 8.92 6.07
CA ALA A 439 24.83 9.27 6.93
C ALA A 439 25.54 10.57 6.51
N ALA A 440 25.55 10.89 5.21
CA ALA A 440 26.06 12.13 4.66
C ALA A 440 25.09 13.32 4.76
N SER A 441 23.82 13.06 5.07
CA SER A 441 22.75 14.05 5.20
C SER A 441 22.44 14.32 6.67
N LYS A 442 21.73 15.40 6.95
CA LYS A 442 21.34 15.76 8.31
C LYS A 442 19.84 16.00 8.42
N ASP A 443 19.29 15.65 9.58
CA ASP A 443 17.93 16.02 9.97
C ASP A 443 17.85 17.44 10.53
N ALA A 444 16.69 17.87 11.00
CA ALA A 444 16.47 19.20 11.56
C ALA A 444 17.23 19.44 12.87
N ALA A 445 17.62 18.39 13.60
CA ALA A 445 18.44 18.48 14.80
C ALA A 445 19.95 18.49 14.51
N GLY A 446 20.33 18.28 13.24
CA GLY A 446 21.73 18.21 12.81
C GLY A 446 22.35 16.81 12.93
N GLU A 447 21.54 15.78 13.24
CA GLU A 447 21.97 14.39 13.32
C GLU A 447 21.93 13.71 11.95
N PRO A 448 22.81 12.71 11.71
CA PRO A 448 22.77 11.94 10.47
C PRO A 448 21.40 11.27 10.29
N ARG A 449 20.89 11.26 9.05
CA ARG A 449 19.66 10.55 8.70
C ARG A 449 19.93 9.05 8.58
N ALA A 450 18.94 8.21 8.90
CA ALA A 450 19.08 6.75 8.80
C ALA A 450 19.30 6.28 7.36
N ARG A 451 18.63 6.90 6.40
CA ARG A 451 18.78 6.70 4.95
C ARG A 451 18.17 7.85 4.16
N VAL A 452 18.52 7.93 2.89
CA VAL A 452 17.82 8.71 1.86
C VAL A 452 17.55 7.78 0.69
N LYS A 453 16.28 7.61 0.32
CA LYS A 453 15.90 6.73 -0.79
C LYS A 453 16.40 7.23 -2.14
N VAL A 454 16.94 6.33 -2.93
CA VAL A 454 17.16 6.52 -4.37
C VAL A 454 15.81 6.35 -5.08
N VAL A 455 15.46 7.29 -5.95
CA VAL A 455 14.15 7.30 -6.63
C VAL A 455 14.26 6.89 -8.10
N ASP A 456 15.33 7.27 -8.79
CA ASP A 456 15.50 6.98 -10.21
C ASP A 456 15.70 5.49 -10.46
N ARG A 457 14.87 4.92 -11.36
CA ARG A 457 14.90 3.48 -11.68
C ARG A 457 16.26 3.05 -12.27
N ASP A 458 16.80 3.83 -13.20
CA ASP A 458 18.07 3.49 -13.83
C ASP A 458 19.24 3.60 -12.85
N GLU A 459 19.20 4.60 -11.96
CA GLU A 459 20.16 4.74 -10.87
C GLU A 459 20.07 3.54 -9.90
N MET A 460 18.86 3.13 -9.48
CA MET A 460 18.67 1.94 -8.65
C MET A 460 19.24 0.68 -9.31
N ILE A 461 18.96 0.47 -10.60
CA ILE A 461 19.48 -0.68 -11.37
C ILE A 461 21.01 -0.62 -11.45
N ASN A 462 21.58 0.54 -11.77
CA ASN A 462 23.04 0.70 -11.89
C ASN A 462 23.76 0.43 -10.57
N ILE A 463 23.25 0.95 -9.43
CA ILE A 463 23.79 0.68 -8.10
C ILE A 463 23.65 -0.81 -7.77
N SER A 464 22.50 -1.40 -7.99
CA SER A 464 22.24 -2.81 -7.69
C SER A 464 23.09 -3.77 -8.52
N ARG A 465 23.48 -3.37 -9.72
CA ARG A 465 24.28 -4.19 -10.66
C ARG A 465 25.77 -3.80 -10.71
N SER A 466 26.20 -2.82 -9.89
CA SER A 466 27.63 -2.50 -9.77
C SER A 466 28.41 -3.70 -9.22
N GLU A 467 29.67 -3.84 -9.64
CA GLU A 467 30.58 -4.88 -9.17
C GLU A 467 31.06 -4.63 -7.73
#